data_3de7c77e6de6ab9d31650f95021a9868
#
_entry.id   3de7c77e6de6ab9d31650f95021a9868
#
_cell.length_a   1.000
_cell.length_b   1.000
_cell.length_c   1.000
_cell.angle_alpha   90.00
_cell.angle_beta   90.00
_cell.angle_gamma   90.00
#
_symmetry.space_group_name_H-M   'P 1'
#
loop_
_entity.id
_entity.type
_entity.pdbx_description
1 polymer ?
#
loop_
_entity_poly.entity_id
_entity_poly.type
_entity_poly.pdbx_seq_one_letter_code
_entity_poly.pdbx_strand_id
1 'polypeptide(L)'
;MKKVILYSAMALATTLGMSSCGDDFLKLDPTGSVSQGTLSNDQGIDWLLTGAYASMNSMTQTGWMGYASLANYVYGDVMGADANKGSVANDQTDFTQLETYSFNSSNGYISGKWNGIYEAVNRCNAVISMAEKIRDQISDADLIIAQAKYIRGVWMFDAIKNFGAAVPFINVEAYESGTDPLVSNVDESGNYIYIWNLVEQDFKDAIAGLPETWAGDYGRATSWMAKAMLAKLYLYWSSPYNGNMSSADHWGQARDLFKDIIDNGKDAKGTKYQLITNYGDLYNASSPDCDWGGESVVDVQMTIQGTQNDTNAPISTWAAGQPGASGMGGWGFYQPTYDFVNSFIVDDNGLPLTTTQARAKDRLTVIKTVVNKKGEPEDLPKTDLTVPVDPRLDITAGRFGVPFLDYGVPFRFGGWVRDYNNGGMYMNKKYLPTIADRSSGLSVATNPVNSAKNLHLIRFADVLLMYAECLIHDGKYDEAIGYINQVRGRAANDFYKVDDYAGLYENLIKSETNYTAADIIPSGLTMDDKVNNKTVAGTASNYRVGLYPTTGNTEATATTALRAERRAELGMEGHHWYDLCRWGIAADFLNGYVEYEGKFFPNKFASYGKNWVMLPIPFGEIQRGNGVIVQNADWQ
;
A
#
# COMPACT_ATOMS: atom_id res chain seq x y z
N MET A 1 71.97 49.30 9.00
CA MET A 1 71.93 48.01 9.72
C MET A 1 70.56 47.69 10.37
N LYS A 2 69.89 48.62 11.06
CA LYS A 2 68.60 48.31 11.74
C LYS A 2 67.46 47.95 10.79
N LYS A 3 67.36 48.41 9.54
CA LYS A 3 66.35 48.08 8.58
C LYS A 3 66.50 46.67 7.92
N VAL A 4 67.80 46.25 7.76
CA VAL A 4 68.06 44.89 7.19
C VAL A 4 67.75 43.80 8.19
N ILE A 5 67.94 44.01 9.48
CA ILE A 5 67.60 43.06 10.55
C ILE A 5 66.07 42.92 10.68
N LEU A 6 65.27 43.99 10.46
CA LEU A 6 63.82 43.96 10.52
C LEU A 6 63.24 43.18 9.35
N TYR A 7 63.79 43.31 8.15
CA TYR A 7 63.35 42.54 6.98
C TYR A 7 63.74 41.06 7.04
N SER A 8 64.87 40.74 7.63
CA SER A 8 65.33 39.38 7.85
C SER A 8 64.49 38.66 8.94
N ALA A 9 64.08 39.38 9.98
CA ALA A 9 63.19 38.86 11.00
C ALA A 9 61.73 38.65 10.48
N MET A 10 61.22 39.53 9.60
CA MET A 10 59.94 39.38 8.95
C MET A 10 59.93 38.25 7.92
N ALA A 11 60.99 38.02 7.16
CA ALA A 11 61.12 36.89 6.24
C ALA A 11 61.25 35.56 6.96
N LEU A 12 61.84 35.49 8.13
CA LEU A 12 61.97 34.27 8.94
C LEU A 12 60.62 33.93 9.65
N ALA A 13 59.84 34.96 10.02
CA ALA A 13 58.47 34.74 10.62
C ALA A 13 57.46 34.29 9.60
N THR A 14 57.58 34.66 8.31
CA THR A 14 56.72 34.20 7.23
C THR A 14 57.03 32.77 6.77
N THR A 15 58.27 32.29 6.90
CA THR A 15 58.62 30.90 6.55
C THR A 15 58.34 29.88 7.65
N LEU A 16 58.18 30.29 8.90
CA LEU A 16 57.79 29.43 10.02
C LEU A 16 56.25 29.31 10.18
N GLY A 17 55.52 30.18 9.52
CA GLY A 17 54.04 30.14 9.53
C GLY A 17 53.41 29.27 8.44
N MET A 18 54.16 28.68 7.52
CA MET A 18 53.62 27.89 6.40
C MET A 18 53.77 26.37 6.56
N SER A 19 54.26 25.88 7.68
CA SER A 19 54.41 24.44 7.93
C SER A 19 53.50 23.89 9.03
N SER A 20 52.40 24.57 9.37
CA SER A 20 51.48 24.15 10.46
C SER A 20 50.00 24.07 10.06
N CYS A 21 49.75 23.73 8.81
CA CYS A 21 48.43 23.20 8.46
C CYS A 21 48.64 21.83 7.82
N GLY A 22 48.76 20.80 8.62
CA GLY A 22 48.58 19.44 8.15
C GLY A 22 47.13 19.32 7.68
N ASP A 23 46.88 18.55 6.62
CA ASP A 23 45.56 18.28 6.07
C ASP A 23 44.53 17.80 7.14
N ASP A 24 45.00 17.32 8.29
CA ASP A 24 44.17 16.87 9.41
C ASP A 24 43.55 18.03 10.24
N PHE A 25 44.11 19.26 10.19
CA PHE A 25 43.50 20.40 10.90
C PHE A 25 42.28 20.98 10.16
N LEU A 26 42.12 20.72 8.87
CA LEU A 26 40.97 21.15 8.06
C LEU A 26 39.90 20.10 7.94
N LYS A 27 40.15 18.89 8.47
CA LYS A 27 39.12 17.81 8.60
C LYS A 27 38.35 17.97 9.90
N LEU A 28 37.64 19.07 10.05
CA LEU A 28 36.58 19.16 11.06
C LEU A 28 35.40 18.39 10.50
N ASP A 29 35.09 17.23 11.10
CA ASP A 29 33.80 16.58 10.88
C ASP A 29 32.70 17.60 11.18
N PRO A 30 31.74 17.83 10.26
CA PRO A 30 30.67 18.78 10.51
C PRO A 30 29.97 18.42 11.81
N THR A 31 29.82 19.39 12.72
CA THR A 31 29.06 19.19 13.96
C THR A 31 27.62 18.73 13.62
N GLY A 32 27.31 17.50 13.98
CA GLY A 32 26.00 16.89 13.68
C GLY A 32 26.01 15.84 12.55
N SER A 33 27.17 15.57 11.91
CA SER A 33 27.35 14.39 11.05
C SER A 33 28.02 13.25 11.84
N VAL A 34 27.59 12.04 11.57
CA VAL A 34 28.24 10.83 12.12
C VAL A 34 29.47 10.55 11.25
N SER A 35 30.66 10.49 11.85
CA SER A 35 31.90 10.25 11.10
C SER A 35 31.93 8.80 10.58
N GLN A 36 32.62 8.58 9.46
CA GLN A 36 32.79 7.24 8.92
C GLN A 36 33.43 6.28 9.95
N GLY A 37 34.34 6.77 10.80
CA GLY A 37 34.95 6.00 11.88
C GLY A 37 33.97 5.58 12.96
N THR A 38 32.92 6.37 13.22
CA THR A 38 31.85 6.02 14.17
C THR A 38 30.95 4.90 13.64
N LEU A 39 30.82 4.79 12.30
CA LEU A 39 29.99 3.77 11.64
C LEU A 39 30.75 2.46 11.37
N SER A 40 32.08 2.44 11.54
CA SER A 40 32.94 1.30 11.20
C SER A 40 33.03 0.28 12.36
N ASN A 41 31.89 -0.17 12.90
CA ASN A 41 31.77 -1.20 13.94
C ASN A 41 30.35 -1.78 13.94
N ASP A 42 30.10 -2.84 14.71
CA ASP A 42 28.79 -3.52 14.80
C ASP A 42 27.63 -2.56 15.11
N GLN A 43 27.80 -1.61 16.01
CA GLN A 43 26.75 -0.66 16.37
C GLN A 43 26.49 0.35 15.23
N GLY A 44 27.51 0.83 14.59
CA GLY A 44 27.38 1.79 13.50
C GLY A 44 26.71 1.18 12.27
N ILE A 45 27.06 -0.05 11.92
CA ILE A 45 26.43 -0.74 10.79
C ILE A 45 24.96 -1.11 11.10
N ASP A 46 24.62 -1.44 12.36
CA ASP A 46 23.24 -1.67 12.76
C ASP A 46 22.38 -0.39 12.68
N TRP A 47 22.94 0.78 12.99
CA TRP A 47 22.27 2.06 12.77
C TRP A 47 22.00 2.33 11.29
N LEU A 48 22.96 2.06 10.40
CA LEU A 48 22.76 2.18 8.96
C LEU A 48 21.66 1.23 8.47
N LEU A 49 21.68 -0.02 8.92
CA LEU A 49 20.68 -1.02 8.58
C LEU A 49 19.29 -0.63 9.10
N THR A 50 19.20 -0.13 10.34
CA THR A 50 17.96 0.42 10.91
C THR A 50 17.46 1.60 10.06
N GLY A 51 18.34 2.47 9.58
CA GLY A 51 18.01 3.55 8.64
C GLY A 51 17.47 3.04 7.30
N ALA A 52 17.95 1.89 6.81
CA ALA A 52 17.41 1.25 5.62
C ALA A 52 16.00 0.67 5.87
N TYR A 53 15.77 -0.03 6.99
CA TYR A 53 14.43 -0.48 7.40
C TYR A 53 13.45 0.68 7.58
N ALA A 54 13.89 1.79 8.21
CA ALA A 54 13.08 2.97 8.41
C ALA A 54 12.57 3.59 7.10
N SER A 55 13.25 3.36 5.97
CA SER A 55 12.74 3.80 4.67
C SER A 55 11.42 3.12 4.30
N MET A 56 11.19 1.88 4.74
CA MET A 56 9.99 1.10 4.39
C MET A 56 8.72 1.65 5.04
N ASN A 57 8.82 2.34 6.16
CA ASN A 57 7.66 2.94 6.84
C ASN A 57 7.22 4.30 6.24
N SER A 58 7.68 4.65 5.08
CA SER A 58 7.39 5.89 4.33
C SER A 58 8.17 7.13 4.76
N MET A 59 9.21 6.95 5.54
CA MET A 59 9.99 8.04 6.10
C MET A 59 11.25 8.35 5.29
N THR A 60 11.04 8.73 4.07
CA THR A 60 12.03 9.45 3.30
C THR A 60 11.91 10.95 3.61
N GLN A 61 12.98 11.72 3.46
CA GLN A 61 12.98 13.18 3.73
C GLN A 61 11.92 13.94 2.91
N THR A 62 11.44 13.34 1.83
CA THR A 62 10.44 13.88 0.91
C THR A 62 9.03 13.30 1.13
N GLY A 63 8.84 12.36 2.06
CA GLY A 63 7.65 11.49 2.12
C GLY A 63 6.50 11.92 3.03
N TRP A 64 6.45 13.19 3.45
CA TRP A 64 5.43 13.68 4.40
C TRP A 64 3.97 13.39 4.01
N MET A 65 3.71 13.17 2.72
CA MET A 65 2.36 13.04 2.17
C MET A 65 2.00 11.60 1.77
N GLY A 66 2.77 10.59 2.17
CA GLY A 66 2.47 9.19 1.88
C GLY A 66 2.61 8.74 0.43
N TYR A 67 2.96 9.64 -0.50
CA TYR A 67 3.12 9.29 -1.91
C TYR A 67 4.36 8.43 -2.18
N ALA A 68 5.36 8.48 -1.30
CA ALA A 68 6.53 7.59 -1.36
C ALA A 68 6.28 6.24 -0.70
N SER A 69 5.17 6.06 0.01
CA SER A 69 4.89 4.84 0.78
C SER A 69 4.83 3.59 -0.07
N LEU A 70 5.32 2.47 0.47
CA LEU A 70 5.12 1.12 -0.08
C LEU A 70 3.65 0.67 -0.03
N ALA A 71 2.80 1.33 0.76
CA ALA A 71 1.34 1.10 0.77
C ALA A 71 0.70 1.39 -0.59
N ASN A 72 1.30 2.26 -1.39
CA ASN A 72 0.87 2.57 -2.75
C ASN A 72 -0.62 2.97 -2.89
N TYR A 73 -1.28 3.43 -1.82
CA TYR A 73 -2.71 3.76 -1.88
C TYR A 73 -3.04 4.85 -2.92
N VAL A 74 -2.12 5.80 -3.15
CA VAL A 74 -2.27 6.87 -4.15
C VAL A 74 -2.36 6.26 -5.56
N TYR A 75 -1.46 5.34 -5.87
CA TYR A 75 -1.35 4.74 -7.20
C TYR A 75 -2.21 3.49 -7.32
N GLY A 76 -2.04 2.54 -6.40
CA GLY A 76 -2.73 1.25 -6.45
C GLY A 76 -4.25 1.35 -6.32
N ASP A 77 -4.74 2.20 -5.41
CA ASP A 77 -6.18 2.28 -5.13
C ASP A 77 -6.84 3.50 -5.77
N VAL A 78 -6.25 4.71 -5.66
CA VAL A 78 -6.92 5.91 -6.22
C VAL A 78 -6.85 5.90 -7.74
N MET A 79 -5.69 5.67 -8.35
CA MET A 79 -5.62 5.47 -9.80
C MET A 79 -6.29 4.16 -10.24
N GLY A 80 -6.38 3.16 -9.33
CA GLY A 80 -7.03 1.88 -9.55
C GLY A 80 -8.56 1.89 -9.44
N ALA A 81 -9.17 3.05 -9.17
CA ALA A 81 -10.63 3.19 -9.04
C ALA A 81 -11.25 2.51 -7.81
N ASP A 82 -10.47 2.14 -6.80
CA ASP A 82 -11.01 1.64 -5.53
C ASP A 82 -11.33 2.80 -4.57
N ALA A 83 -10.54 3.89 -4.64
CA ALA A 83 -10.76 5.06 -3.82
C ALA A 83 -10.75 6.37 -4.63
N ASN A 84 -11.58 7.33 -4.20
CA ASN A 84 -11.42 8.73 -4.55
C ASN A 84 -10.29 9.35 -3.70
N LYS A 85 -9.64 10.41 -4.21
CA LYS A 85 -8.75 11.22 -3.40
C LYS A 85 -9.45 11.68 -2.11
N GLY A 86 -10.71 12.09 -2.22
CA GLY A 86 -11.48 12.61 -1.09
C GLY A 86 -11.11 14.06 -0.75
N SER A 87 -11.27 14.45 0.54
CA SER A 87 -11.11 15.82 1.02
C SER A 87 -11.97 16.81 0.22
N VAL A 88 -11.46 18.01 -0.09
CA VAL A 88 -12.11 18.99 -0.96
C VAL A 88 -11.38 19.12 -2.29
N ALA A 89 -12.06 19.61 -3.32
CA ALA A 89 -11.59 19.55 -4.70
C ALA A 89 -10.21 20.21 -4.93
N ASN A 90 -9.93 21.32 -4.27
CA ASN A 90 -8.69 22.07 -4.42
C ASN A 90 -7.59 21.70 -3.42
N ASP A 91 -7.82 20.69 -2.58
CA ASP A 91 -6.81 20.17 -1.65
C ASP A 91 -5.93 19.16 -2.37
N GLN A 92 -4.59 19.33 -2.31
CA GLN A 92 -3.62 18.43 -2.98
C GLN A 92 -3.87 18.28 -4.49
N THR A 93 -3.65 19.35 -5.24
CA THR A 93 -3.94 19.42 -6.69
C THR A 93 -3.21 18.35 -7.50
N ASP A 94 -1.96 18.02 -7.17
CA ASP A 94 -1.21 16.95 -7.83
C ASP A 94 -1.83 15.58 -7.58
N PHE A 95 -2.40 15.35 -6.41
CA PHE A 95 -3.15 14.13 -6.12
C PHE A 95 -4.48 14.10 -6.91
N THR A 96 -5.15 15.27 -7.04
CA THR A 96 -6.35 15.37 -7.89
C THR A 96 -6.04 15.00 -9.34
N GLN A 97 -4.88 15.40 -9.88
CA GLN A 97 -4.48 15.03 -11.24
C GLN A 97 -4.32 13.51 -11.41
N LEU A 98 -3.80 12.80 -10.41
CA LEU A 98 -3.70 11.33 -10.43
C LEU A 98 -5.08 10.67 -10.40
N GLU A 99 -5.97 11.12 -9.51
CA GLU A 99 -7.36 10.66 -9.42
C GLU A 99 -8.11 10.84 -10.75
N THR A 100 -7.90 11.97 -11.40
CA THR A 100 -8.66 12.38 -12.60
C THR A 100 -7.99 12.01 -13.90
N TYR A 101 -6.86 11.31 -13.87
CA TYR A 101 -6.03 10.91 -15.02
C TYR A 101 -5.55 12.09 -15.89
N SER A 102 -5.35 13.28 -15.27
CA SER A 102 -4.88 14.50 -15.95
C SER A 102 -3.42 14.85 -15.62
N PHE A 103 -2.67 13.92 -15.06
CA PHE A 103 -1.27 14.09 -14.65
C PHE A 103 -0.29 14.04 -15.83
N ASN A 104 0.94 14.51 -15.57
CA ASN A 104 2.07 14.41 -16.49
C ASN A 104 3.39 14.22 -15.70
N SER A 105 4.51 14.18 -16.38
CA SER A 105 5.84 13.96 -15.78
C SER A 105 6.32 15.05 -14.81
N SER A 106 5.63 16.19 -14.72
CA SER A 106 5.93 17.26 -13.75
C SER A 106 5.12 17.17 -12.45
N ASN A 107 4.28 16.13 -12.29
CA ASN A 107 3.46 15.94 -11.09
C ASN A 107 4.35 15.68 -9.88
N GLY A 108 4.13 16.45 -8.79
CA GLY A 108 4.95 16.39 -7.58
C GLY A 108 4.86 15.07 -6.81
N TYR A 109 3.71 14.37 -6.85
CA TYR A 109 3.55 13.04 -6.24
C TYR A 109 4.39 11.99 -6.96
N ILE A 110 4.40 12.02 -8.29
CA ILE A 110 5.24 11.12 -9.12
C ILE A 110 6.72 11.36 -8.84
N SER A 111 7.15 12.64 -8.78
CA SER A 111 8.53 13.00 -8.43
C SER A 111 8.89 12.59 -7.01
N GLY A 112 7.98 12.76 -6.05
CA GLY A 112 8.18 12.33 -4.67
C GLY A 112 8.31 10.82 -4.52
N LYS A 113 7.51 10.03 -5.27
CA LYS A 113 7.63 8.57 -5.30
C LYS A 113 8.99 8.11 -5.81
N TRP A 114 9.44 8.69 -6.92
CA TRP A 114 10.77 8.43 -7.48
C TRP A 114 11.88 8.75 -6.46
N ASN A 115 11.86 9.94 -5.89
CA ASN A 115 12.87 10.36 -4.91
C ASN A 115 12.90 9.45 -3.70
N GLY A 116 11.72 9.05 -3.18
CA GLY A 116 11.63 8.13 -2.05
C GLY A 116 12.24 6.76 -2.33
N ILE A 117 12.01 6.20 -3.51
CA ILE A 117 12.61 4.93 -3.94
C ILE A 117 14.13 5.04 -3.97
N TYR A 118 14.69 6.05 -4.66
CA TYR A 118 16.14 6.15 -4.80
C TYR A 118 16.85 6.59 -3.52
N GLU A 119 16.20 7.33 -2.63
CA GLU A 119 16.72 7.58 -1.28
C GLU A 119 16.85 6.26 -0.49
N ALA A 120 15.85 5.40 -0.54
CA ALA A 120 15.89 4.10 0.11
C ALA A 120 16.97 3.18 -0.49
N VAL A 121 17.12 3.17 -1.81
CA VAL A 121 18.18 2.43 -2.51
C VAL A 121 19.57 2.92 -2.06
N ASN A 122 19.75 4.23 -1.93
CA ASN A 122 21.01 4.80 -1.45
C ASN A 122 21.32 4.38 0.00
N ARG A 123 20.33 4.33 0.89
CA ARG A 123 20.49 3.79 2.26
C ARG A 123 20.93 2.33 2.25
N CYS A 124 20.32 1.50 1.40
CA CYS A 124 20.71 0.10 1.25
C CYS A 124 22.14 -0.05 0.71
N ASN A 125 22.52 0.74 -0.30
CA ASN A 125 23.88 0.74 -0.85
C ASN A 125 24.92 1.20 0.18
N ALA A 126 24.59 2.17 1.05
CA ALA A 126 25.45 2.58 2.15
C ALA A 126 25.72 1.43 3.14
N VAL A 127 24.68 0.65 3.48
CA VAL A 127 24.84 -0.54 4.33
C VAL A 127 25.74 -1.56 3.67
N ILE A 128 25.47 -1.92 2.41
CA ILE A 128 26.23 -2.94 1.68
C ILE A 128 27.70 -2.51 1.54
N SER A 129 27.95 -1.29 1.07
CA SER A 129 29.30 -0.72 0.92
C SER A 129 30.06 -0.73 2.25
N MET A 130 29.44 -0.28 3.34
CA MET A 130 30.09 -0.24 4.64
C MET A 130 30.36 -1.65 5.15
N ALA A 131 29.39 -2.57 5.10
CA ALA A 131 29.57 -3.95 5.55
C ALA A 131 30.70 -4.68 4.81
N GLU A 132 30.83 -4.45 3.49
CA GLU A 132 31.94 -5.00 2.71
C GLU A 132 33.30 -4.43 3.14
N LYS A 133 33.41 -3.12 3.38
CA LYS A 133 34.67 -2.44 3.78
C LYS A 133 35.17 -2.85 5.15
N ILE A 134 34.27 -3.15 6.08
CA ILE A 134 34.61 -3.50 7.47
C ILE A 134 34.30 -4.95 7.82
N ARG A 135 34.19 -5.81 6.81
CA ARG A 135 33.78 -7.22 6.96
C ARG A 135 34.52 -7.97 8.07
N ASP A 136 35.83 -7.72 8.19
CA ASP A 136 36.69 -8.36 9.21
C ASP A 136 36.55 -7.74 10.61
N GLN A 137 35.77 -6.67 10.76
CA GLN A 137 35.63 -5.90 12.00
C GLN A 137 34.23 -6.03 12.62
N ILE A 138 33.29 -6.65 11.91
CA ILE A 138 31.90 -6.84 12.35
C ILE A 138 31.51 -8.30 12.35
N SER A 139 30.57 -8.64 13.21
CA SER A 139 29.90 -9.94 13.17
C SER A 139 28.83 -9.92 12.06
N ASP A 140 28.63 -11.08 11.41
CA ASP A 140 27.50 -11.35 10.52
C ASP A 140 27.36 -10.39 9.30
N ALA A 141 28.49 -9.96 8.69
CA ALA A 141 28.48 -9.08 7.52
C ALA A 141 27.58 -9.61 6.38
N ASP A 142 27.59 -10.91 6.12
CA ASP A 142 26.75 -11.52 5.08
C ASP A 142 25.26 -11.42 5.40
N LEU A 143 24.86 -11.58 6.66
CA LEU A 143 23.48 -11.41 7.10
C LEU A 143 23.01 -9.95 6.99
N ILE A 144 23.89 -8.98 7.32
CA ILE A 144 23.60 -7.56 7.17
C ILE A 144 23.40 -7.20 5.69
N ILE A 145 24.29 -7.69 4.82
CA ILE A 145 24.21 -7.48 3.37
C ILE A 145 22.92 -8.10 2.80
N ALA A 146 22.56 -9.31 3.25
CA ALA A 146 21.35 -10.00 2.80
C ALA A 146 20.08 -9.20 3.17
N GLN A 147 20.02 -8.62 4.38
CA GLN A 147 18.92 -7.75 4.77
C GLN A 147 18.85 -6.48 3.90
N ALA A 148 19.98 -5.83 3.66
CA ALA A 148 20.02 -4.63 2.82
C ALA A 148 19.63 -4.90 1.36
N LYS A 149 20.06 -6.06 0.80
CA LYS A 149 19.64 -6.51 -0.53
C LYS A 149 18.14 -6.80 -0.59
N TYR A 150 17.57 -7.44 0.44
CA TYR A 150 16.12 -7.62 0.53
C TYR A 150 15.38 -6.28 0.44
N ILE A 151 15.77 -5.28 1.24
CA ILE A 151 15.13 -3.97 1.26
C ILE A 151 15.30 -3.25 -0.10
N ARG A 152 16.51 -3.31 -0.69
CA ARG A 152 16.77 -2.75 -2.02
C ARG A 152 15.92 -3.40 -3.09
N GLY A 153 15.80 -4.73 -3.05
CA GLY A 153 14.94 -5.49 -3.95
C GLY A 153 13.47 -5.09 -3.83
N VAL A 154 12.94 -4.89 -2.62
CA VAL A 154 11.57 -4.41 -2.39
C VAL A 154 11.35 -3.04 -3.04
N TRP A 155 12.26 -2.09 -2.83
CA TRP A 155 12.14 -0.74 -3.41
C TRP A 155 12.33 -0.71 -4.92
N MET A 156 13.27 -1.48 -5.45
CA MET A 156 13.47 -1.56 -6.91
C MET A 156 12.33 -2.30 -7.61
N PHE A 157 11.70 -3.28 -6.94
CA PHE A 157 10.46 -3.87 -7.46
C PHE A 157 9.31 -2.86 -7.41
N ASP A 158 9.25 -2.01 -6.39
CA ASP A 158 8.27 -0.92 -6.33
C ASP A 158 8.52 0.12 -7.44
N ALA A 159 9.80 0.40 -7.79
CA ALA A 159 10.14 1.20 -8.96
C ALA A 159 9.61 0.59 -10.27
N ILE A 160 9.81 -0.72 -10.45
CA ILE A 160 9.28 -1.45 -11.62
C ILE A 160 7.76 -1.33 -11.70
N LYS A 161 7.05 -1.52 -10.61
CA LYS A 161 5.58 -1.42 -10.59
C LYS A 161 5.08 -0.03 -10.98
N ASN A 162 5.78 1.02 -10.56
CA ASN A 162 5.36 2.39 -10.79
C ASN A 162 5.87 2.96 -12.12
N PHE A 163 7.15 2.79 -12.46
CA PHE A 163 7.81 3.47 -13.59
C PHE A 163 8.20 2.54 -14.73
N GLY A 164 7.93 1.25 -14.60
CA GLY A 164 8.36 0.24 -15.54
C GLY A 164 9.75 -0.33 -15.24
N ALA A 165 10.10 -1.44 -15.89
CA ALA A 165 11.35 -2.13 -15.64
C ALA A 165 12.59 -1.45 -16.26
N ALA A 166 12.40 -0.46 -17.11
CA ALA A 166 13.49 0.34 -17.71
C ALA A 166 13.78 1.59 -16.87
N VAL A 167 14.23 1.40 -15.64
CA VAL A 167 14.67 2.47 -14.73
C VAL A 167 16.12 2.26 -14.32
N PRO A 168 16.86 3.30 -13.92
CA PRO A 168 18.23 3.15 -13.43
C PRO A 168 18.32 2.19 -12.24
N PHE A 169 19.25 1.26 -12.26
CA PHE A 169 19.61 0.43 -11.10
C PHE A 169 20.94 0.90 -10.53
N ILE A 170 20.88 1.63 -9.41
CA ILE A 170 22.10 2.14 -8.74
C ILE A 170 22.65 1.01 -7.89
N ASN A 171 23.71 0.37 -8.37
CA ASN A 171 24.46 -0.63 -7.62
C ASN A 171 25.49 0.03 -6.65
N VAL A 172 26.19 -0.78 -5.87
CA VAL A 172 27.18 -0.29 -4.90
C VAL A 172 28.33 0.44 -5.58
N GLU A 173 28.81 -0.03 -6.73
CA GLU A 173 29.91 0.61 -7.48
C GLU A 173 29.50 2.01 -7.96
N ALA A 174 28.30 2.18 -8.52
CA ALA A 174 27.77 3.48 -8.90
C ALA A 174 27.59 4.39 -7.67
N TYR A 175 27.08 3.86 -6.56
CA TYR A 175 26.97 4.59 -5.29
C TYR A 175 28.32 5.10 -4.78
N GLU A 176 29.38 4.27 -4.84
CA GLU A 176 30.72 4.60 -4.36
C GLU A 176 31.47 5.60 -5.27
N SER A 177 31.00 5.82 -6.50
CA SER A 177 31.61 6.81 -7.40
C SER A 177 31.58 8.24 -6.84
N GLY A 178 30.78 8.51 -5.81
CA GLY A 178 30.83 9.72 -4.96
C GLY A 178 30.26 10.98 -5.59
N THR A 179 29.84 10.93 -6.84
CA THR A 179 29.10 11.99 -7.53
C THR A 179 27.72 11.47 -7.86
N ASP A 180 26.72 12.33 -7.98
CA ASP A 180 25.35 11.96 -8.36
C ASP A 180 25.40 10.94 -9.52
N PRO A 181 25.22 9.63 -9.27
CA PRO A 181 25.53 8.61 -10.27
C PRO A 181 24.44 8.59 -11.32
N LEU A 182 24.72 9.18 -12.47
CA LEU A 182 23.86 9.11 -13.63
C LEU A 182 23.98 7.71 -14.26
N VAL A 183 23.17 6.76 -13.77
CA VAL A 183 23.06 5.42 -14.34
C VAL A 183 22.01 5.44 -15.47
N SER A 184 22.41 4.99 -16.64
CA SER A 184 21.53 4.97 -17.81
C SER A 184 20.45 3.89 -17.70
N ASN A 185 19.27 4.19 -18.20
CA ASN A 185 18.21 3.21 -18.44
C ASN A 185 18.12 2.75 -19.91
N VAL A 186 19.11 3.13 -20.73
CA VAL A 186 19.30 2.67 -22.12
C VAL A 186 20.73 2.27 -22.36
N ASP A 187 20.95 1.34 -23.31
CA ASP A 187 22.28 0.96 -23.78
C ASP A 187 22.86 1.99 -24.80
N GLU A 188 24.08 1.76 -25.27
CA GLU A 188 24.76 2.63 -26.26
C GLU A 188 24.01 2.73 -27.59
N SER A 189 23.13 1.79 -27.88
CA SER A 189 22.27 1.76 -29.08
C SER A 189 20.92 2.43 -28.85
N GLY A 190 20.63 2.89 -27.62
CA GLY A 190 19.36 3.50 -27.23
C GLY A 190 18.26 2.51 -26.88
N ASN A 191 18.57 1.21 -26.73
CA ASN A 191 17.59 0.21 -26.28
C ASN A 191 17.43 0.26 -24.76
N TYR A 192 16.20 0.06 -24.25
CA TYR A 192 15.96 0.01 -22.82
C TYR A 192 16.73 -1.11 -22.11
N ILE A 193 17.32 -0.78 -20.97
CA ILE A 193 17.92 -1.73 -20.04
C ILE A 193 16.86 -2.08 -18.99
N TYR A 194 16.37 -3.32 -19.04
CA TYR A 194 15.38 -3.81 -18.09
C TYR A 194 16.06 -4.45 -16.88
N ILE A 195 15.67 -4.02 -15.68
CA ILE A 195 16.35 -4.39 -14.43
C ILE A 195 15.76 -5.63 -13.72
N TRP A 196 14.84 -6.36 -14.33
CA TRP A 196 14.21 -7.52 -13.71
C TRP A 196 15.20 -8.50 -13.08
N ASN A 197 16.23 -8.89 -13.82
CA ASN A 197 17.28 -9.82 -13.37
C ASN A 197 18.14 -9.26 -12.23
N LEU A 198 18.30 -7.96 -12.11
CA LEU A 198 19.06 -7.33 -11.03
C LEU A 198 18.26 -7.38 -9.73
N VAL A 199 16.96 -7.13 -9.79
CA VAL A 199 16.04 -7.26 -8.65
C VAL A 199 15.85 -8.73 -8.25
N GLU A 200 15.78 -9.64 -9.23
CA GLU A 200 15.78 -11.07 -9.01
C GLU A 200 17.01 -11.51 -8.21
N GLN A 201 18.20 -11.02 -8.59
CA GLN A 201 19.45 -11.37 -7.91
C GLN A 201 19.47 -10.89 -6.46
N ASP A 202 18.99 -9.66 -6.18
CA ASP A 202 18.88 -9.15 -4.82
C ASP A 202 17.99 -10.07 -3.95
N PHE A 203 16.86 -10.55 -4.46
CA PHE A 203 16.00 -11.48 -3.71
C PHE A 203 16.63 -12.87 -3.57
N LYS A 204 17.32 -13.39 -4.58
CA LYS A 204 18.05 -14.66 -4.48
C LYS A 204 19.15 -14.61 -3.43
N ASP A 205 19.93 -13.55 -3.40
CA ASP A 205 20.98 -13.34 -2.40
C ASP A 205 20.37 -13.21 -1.00
N ALA A 206 19.23 -12.50 -0.87
CA ALA A 206 18.51 -12.41 0.38
C ALA A 206 17.98 -13.76 0.86
N ILE A 207 17.41 -14.60 -0.03
CA ILE A 207 16.95 -15.94 0.33
C ILE A 207 18.12 -16.79 0.85
N ALA A 208 19.29 -16.71 0.24
CA ALA A 208 20.46 -17.48 0.63
C ALA A 208 21.09 -17.02 1.95
N GLY A 209 21.02 -15.71 2.28
CA GLY A 209 21.69 -15.13 3.44
C GLY A 209 20.79 -14.86 4.65
N LEU A 210 19.46 -14.92 4.51
CA LEU A 210 18.52 -14.64 5.58
C LEU A 210 18.08 -15.91 6.32
N PRO A 211 17.86 -15.85 7.65
CA PRO A 211 17.28 -16.95 8.39
C PRO A 211 15.79 -17.14 8.05
N GLU A 212 15.24 -18.31 8.31
CA GLU A 212 13.81 -18.56 8.20
C GLU A 212 13.00 -17.90 9.31
N THR A 213 13.60 -17.75 10.51
CA THR A 213 12.98 -17.22 11.73
C THR A 213 14.00 -16.42 12.54
N TRP A 214 13.52 -15.55 13.43
CA TRP A 214 14.35 -14.77 14.33
C TRP A 214 14.09 -15.12 15.80
N ALA A 215 15.13 -15.06 16.63
CA ALA A 215 15.01 -15.27 18.07
C ALA A 215 14.83 -13.94 18.81
N GLY A 216 13.74 -13.19 18.52
CA GLY A 216 13.41 -11.92 19.20
C GLY A 216 13.17 -10.75 18.25
N ASP A 217 14.00 -10.57 17.20
CA ASP A 217 13.91 -9.45 16.27
C ASP A 217 12.92 -9.74 15.13
N TYR A 218 11.68 -9.99 15.47
CA TYR A 218 10.66 -10.48 14.52
C TYR A 218 10.31 -9.49 13.38
N GLY A 219 10.63 -8.22 13.53
CA GLY A 219 10.47 -7.21 12.48
C GLY A 219 11.51 -7.26 11.36
N ARG A 220 12.57 -8.08 11.50
CA ARG A 220 13.61 -8.21 10.48
C ARG A 220 13.20 -9.19 9.38
N ALA A 221 13.77 -8.98 8.19
CA ALA A 221 13.49 -9.80 7.01
C ALA A 221 13.87 -11.28 7.21
N THR A 222 13.04 -12.17 6.70
CA THR A 222 13.29 -13.62 6.67
C THR A 222 13.46 -14.11 5.23
N SER A 223 14.04 -15.30 5.06
CA SER A 223 14.13 -15.95 3.75
C SER A 223 12.74 -16.22 3.14
N TRP A 224 11.70 -16.44 3.97
CA TRP A 224 10.32 -16.58 3.51
C TRP A 224 9.75 -15.29 2.94
N MET A 225 10.04 -14.14 3.56
CA MET A 225 9.66 -12.82 3.04
C MET A 225 10.33 -12.56 1.68
N ALA A 226 11.63 -12.84 1.57
CA ALA A 226 12.38 -12.70 0.32
C ALA A 226 11.86 -13.65 -0.77
N LYS A 227 11.50 -14.88 -0.42
CA LYS A 227 10.89 -15.86 -1.32
C LYS A 227 9.52 -15.40 -1.84
N ALA A 228 8.69 -14.80 -0.98
CA ALA A 228 7.39 -14.27 -1.37
C ALA A 228 7.52 -13.08 -2.32
N MET A 229 8.49 -12.19 -2.08
CA MET A 229 8.80 -11.09 -2.99
C MET A 229 9.33 -11.57 -4.33
N LEU A 230 10.19 -12.59 -4.36
CA LEU A 230 10.68 -13.19 -5.60
C LEU A 230 9.56 -13.87 -6.40
N ALA A 231 8.67 -14.58 -5.72
CA ALA A 231 7.51 -15.20 -6.36
C ALA A 231 6.59 -14.15 -7.01
N LYS A 232 6.32 -13.04 -6.30
CA LYS A 232 5.55 -11.91 -6.82
C LYS A 232 6.27 -11.21 -7.98
N LEU A 233 7.60 -11.06 -7.91
CA LEU A 233 8.42 -10.53 -9.00
C LEU A 233 8.26 -11.37 -10.28
N TYR A 234 8.38 -12.70 -10.17
CA TYR A 234 8.21 -13.61 -11.31
C TYR A 234 6.81 -13.56 -11.92
N LEU A 235 5.77 -13.48 -11.08
CA LEU A 235 4.40 -13.32 -11.55
C LEU A 235 4.23 -12.00 -12.34
N TYR A 236 4.78 -10.90 -11.82
CA TYR A 236 4.75 -9.61 -12.50
C TYR A 236 5.58 -9.62 -13.79
N TRP A 237 6.78 -10.21 -13.77
CA TRP A 237 7.63 -10.32 -14.95
C TRP A 237 6.99 -11.16 -16.07
N SER A 238 6.20 -12.16 -15.71
CA SER A 238 5.45 -12.99 -16.67
C SER A 238 4.19 -12.31 -17.22
N SER A 239 3.73 -11.24 -16.60
CA SER A 239 2.48 -10.58 -16.96
C SER A 239 2.59 -9.78 -18.28
N PRO A 240 1.49 -9.61 -19.06
CA PRO A 240 1.55 -9.08 -20.42
C PRO A 240 1.86 -7.59 -20.54
N TYR A 241 1.39 -6.72 -19.64
CA TYR A 241 1.59 -5.25 -19.65
C TYR A 241 1.45 -4.59 -21.03
N ASN A 242 0.56 -5.05 -21.88
CA ASN A 242 0.44 -4.60 -23.26
C ASN A 242 1.76 -4.67 -24.09
N GLY A 243 2.72 -5.49 -23.66
CA GLY A 243 4.03 -5.64 -24.30
C GLY A 243 5.10 -4.60 -23.88
N ASN A 244 4.79 -3.69 -22.97
CA ASN A 244 5.66 -2.53 -22.67
C ASN A 244 6.75 -2.79 -21.61
N MET A 245 6.79 -3.99 -21.00
CA MET A 245 7.65 -4.28 -19.82
C MET A 245 8.73 -5.33 -20.06
N SER A 246 8.96 -5.76 -21.32
CA SER A 246 9.86 -6.89 -21.62
C SER A 246 9.55 -8.12 -20.78
N SER A 247 8.29 -8.58 -20.83
CA SER A 247 7.82 -9.76 -20.11
C SER A 247 8.56 -11.03 -20.54
N ALA A 248 8.79 -11.94 -19.60
CA ALA A 248 9.40 -13.25 -19.83
C ALA A 248 8.61 -14.32 -19.09
N ASP A 249 8.65 -15.55 -19.58
CA ASP A 249 7.91 -16.67 -18.96
C ASP A 249 8.61 -17.17 -17.68
N HIS A 250 8.10 -16.76 -16.54
CA HIS A 250 8.49 -17.22 -15.21
C HIS A 250 7.30 -17.79 -14.41
N TRP A 251 6.17 -18.10 -15.08
CA TRP A 251 4.97 -18.63 -14.41
C TRP A 251 5.25 -19.87 -13.58
N GLY A 252 6.09 -20.79 -14.12
CA GLY A 252 6.49 -22.00 -13.41
C GLY A 252 7.26 -21.70 -12.12
N GLN A 253 8.24 -20.79 -12.18
CA GLN A 253 9.03 -20.39 -11.00
C GLN A 253 8.14 -19.69 -9.95
N ALA A 254 7.25 -18.78 -10.39
CA ALA A 254 6.29 -18.13 -9.49
C ALA A 254 5.40 -19.17 -8.79
N ARG A 255 4.80 -20.08 -9.57
CA ARG A 255 3.96 -21.16 -9.06
C ARG A 255 4.67 -22.01 -8.00
N ASP A 256 5.88 -22.47 -8.30
CA ASP A 256 6.62 -23.38 -7.43
C ASP A 256 7.01 -22.69 -6.11
N LEU A 257 7.40 -21.42 -6.15
CA LEU A 257 7.68 -20.63 -4.96
C LEU A 257 6.41 -20.36 -4.13
N PHE A 258 5.30 -19.99 -4.75
CA PHE A 258 4.03 -19.82 -4.02
C PHE A 258 3.57 -21.14 -3.38
N LYS A 259 3.71 -22.26 -4.09
CA LYS A 259 3.38 -23.58 -3.54
C LYS A 259 4.23 -23.93 -2.33
N ASP A 260 5.53 -23.65 -2.38
CA ASP A 260 6.43 -23.87 -1.25
C ASP A 260 6.06 -22.99 -0.04
N ILE A 261 5.68 -21.72 -0.27
CA ILE A 261 5.20 -20.83 0.79
C ILE A 261 3.89 -21.35 1.42
N ILE A 262 2.97 -21.86 0.60
CA ILE A 262 1.69 -22.43 1.08
C ILE A 262 1.94 -23.68 1.93
N ASP A 263 2.84 -24.54 1.50
CA ASP A 263 3.09 -25.82 2.15
C ASP A 263 3.97 -25.70 3.40
N ASN A 264 5.02 -24.88 3.34
CA ASN A 264 6.12 -24.87 4.30
C ASN A 264 6.38 -23.51 4.95
N GLY A 265 5.83 -22.42 4.38
CA GLY A 265 6.11 -21.06 4.81
C GLY A 265 5.67 -20.78 6.23
N LYS A 266 6.44 -19.91 6.90
CA LYS A 266 6.19 -19.50 8.29
C LYS A 266 6.65 -18.05 8.49
N ASP A 267 6.06 -17.39 9.47
CA ASP A 267 6.42 -16.05 9.89
C ASP A 267 7.76 -16.01 10.65
N ALA A 268 8.21 -14.83 11.02
CA ALA A 268 9.48 -14.66 11.73
C ALA A 268 9.52 -15.35 13.11
N LYS A 269 8.36 -15.65 13.70
CA LYS A 269 8.22 -16.42 14.97
C LYS A 269 8.19 -17.93 14.76
N GLY A 270 8.07 -18.39 13.52
CA GLY A 270 7.97 -19.80 13.17
C GLY A 270 6.52 -20.32 13.09
N THR A 271 5.50 -19.44 13.14
CA THR A 271 4.11 -19.82 12.94
C THR A 271 3.86 -20.07 11.45
N LYS A 272 3.26 -21.21 11.10
CA LYS A 272 2.92 -21.53 9.72
C LYS A 272 1.92 -20.52 9.15
N TYR A 273 2.15 -20.09 7.91
CA TYR A 273 1.19 -19.22 7.21
C TYR A 273 -0.16 -19.90 7.03
N GLN A 274 -1.22 -19.15 7.31
CA GLN A 274 -2.60 -19.58 7.17
C GLN A 274 -3.52 -18.37 7.09
N LEU A 275 -4.72 -18.54 6.53
CA LEU A 275 -5.76 -17.53 6.63
C LEU A 275 -6.22 -17.39 8.08
N ILE A 276 -6.30 -16.18 8.59
CA ILE A 276 -6.94 -15.91 9.89
C ILE A 276 -8.45 -16.07 9.79
N THR A 277 -9.10 -16.33 10.91
CA THR A 277 -10.54 -16.65 10.93
C THR A 277 -11.39 -15.44 10.55
N ASN A 278 -11.12 -14.28 11.12
CA ASN A 278 -11.91 -13.07 10.90
C ASN A 278 -11.09 -12.05 10.11
N TYR A 279 -11.57 -11.68 8.94
CA TYR A 279 -10.92 -10.70 8.07
C TYR A 279 -10.69 -9.33 8.75
N GLY A 280 -11.65 -8.89 9.58
CA GLY A 280 -11.55 -7.62 10.29
C GLY A 280 -10.39 -7.54 11.28
N ASP A 281 -9.92 -8.68 11.80
CA ASP A 281 -8.83 -8.73 12.77
C ASP A 281 -7.48 -8.35 12.17
N LEU A 282 -7.30 -8.47 10.86
CA LEU A 282 -6.14 -7.96 10.13
C LEU A 282 -5.92 -6.44 10.30
N TYR A 283 -7.00 -5.70 10.54
CA TYR A 283 -7.00 -4.23 10.61
C TYR A 283 -7.33 -3.72 12.02
N ASN A 284 -7.22 -4.59 13.02
CA ASN A 284 -7.41 -4.26 14.42
C ASN A 284 -6.06 -4.32 15.16
N ALA A 285 -5.47 -3.17 15.48
CA ALA A 285 -4.17 -3.09 16.14
C ALA A 285 -4.11 -3.80 17.50
N SER A 286 -5.26 -4.03 18.15
CA SER A 286 -5.36 -4.79 19.40
C SER A 286 -5.39 -6.31 19.17
N SER A 287 -5.57 -6.77 17.93
CA SER A 287 -5.54 -8.19 17.60
C SER A 287 -4.10 -8.67 17.33
N PRO A 288 -3.68 -9.81 17.89
CA PRO A 288 -2.40 -10.41 17.52
C PRO A 288 -2.33 -10.77 16.04
N ASP A 289 -3.48 -10.95 15.37
CA ASP A 289 -3.58 -11.26 13.95
C ASP A 289 -3.23 -10.07 13.03
N CYS A 290 -3.25 -8.83 13.56
CA CYS A 290 -2.80 -7.65 12.84
C CYS A 290 -1.28 -7.66 12.59
N ASP A 291 -0.51 -8.23 13.51
CA ASP A 291 0.96 -8.22 13.45
C ASP A 291 1.55 -9.56 12.97
N TRP A 292 1.08 -10.69 13.57
CA TRP A 292 1.77 -11.97 13.46
C TRP A 292 0.80 -13.16 13.37
N GLY A 293 -0.41 -12.94 12.93
CA GLY A 293 -1.50 -13.91 12.99
C GLY A 293 -1.46 -15.03 11.95
N GLY A 294 -0.31 -15.31 11.32
CA GLY A 294 -0.19 -16.33 10.29
C GLY A 294 -0.55 -15.84 8.88
N GLU A 295 -1.27 -14.73 8.71
CA GLU A 295 -1.56 -14.15 7.40
C GLU A 295 -0.53 -13.08 6.98
N SER A 296 0.27 -12.59 7.91
CA SER A 296 1.33 -11.61 7.69
C SER A 296 2.55 -12.27 7.02
N VAL A 297 2.67 -12.17 5.70
CA VAL A 297 3.76 -12.77 4.93
C VAL A 297 4.89 -11.78 4.69
N VAL A 298 4.57 -10.57 4.21
CA VAL A 298 5.53 -9.47 4.05
C VAL A 298 4.89 -8.21 4.61
N ASP A 299 5.36 -7.82 5.78
CA ASP A 299 4.86 -6.65 6.49
C ASP A 299 5.93 -5.58 6.69
N VAL A 300 5.49 -4.34 6.75
CA VAL A 300 6.26 -3.24 7.32
C VAL A 300 5.76 -2.99 8.72
N GLN A 301 6.65 -3.15 9.71
CA GLN A 301 6.33 -2.96 11.13
C GLN A 301 6.13 -1.49 11.44
N MET A 302 5.04 -1.15 12.11
CA MET A 302 4.67 0.21 12.50
C MET A 302 4.63 0.37 14.01
N THR A 303 4.89 1.58 14.50
CA THR A 303 4.84 1.92 15.91
C THR A 303 4.25 3.32 16.11
N ILE A 304 3.74 3.59 17.29
CA ILE A 304 3.38 4.95 17.73
C ILE A 304 4.47 5.55 18.66
N GLN A 305 5.50 4.80 18.96
CA GLN A 305 6.64 5.28 19.75
C GLN A 305 7.61 6.03 18.83
N GLY A 306 8.17 7.13 19.31
CA GLY A 306 9.09 7.93 18.53
C GLY A 306 8.48 9.21 17.93
N THR A 307 8.98 9.64 16.79
CA THR A 307 8.49 10.82 16.07
C THR A 307 7.27 10.48 15.22
N GLN A 308 6.55 11.50 14.72
CA GLN A 308 5.47 11.31 13.73
C GLN A 308 5.86 10.43 12.55
N ASN A 309 7.12 10.25 12.38
CA ASN A 309 7.77 9.62 11.26
C ASN A 309 7.93 8.12 11.43
N ASP A 310 7.73 7.59 12.63
CA ASP A 310 7.90 6.16 12.96
C ASP A 310 6.57 5.41 12.99
N THR A 311 5.50 6.02 12.48
CA THR A 311 4.14 5.51 12.58
C THR A 311 3.50 5.37 11.21
N ASN A 312 2.42 4.59 11.10
CA ASN A 312 1.60 4.47 9.88
C ASN A 312 0.76 5.75 9.62
N ALA A 313 1.34 6.91 9.91
CA ALA A 313 0.69 8.21 9.85
C ALA A 313 0.06 8.53 8.49
N PRO A 314 0.73 8.30 7.34
CA PRO A 314 0.18 8.74 6.06
C PRO A 314 -1.20 8.20 5.77
N ILE A 315 -1.42 6.88 5.91
CA ILE A 315 -2.72 6.28 5.61
C ILE A 315 -3.77 6.65 6.65
N SER A 316 -3.47 6.45 7.95
CA SER A 316 -4.45 6.70 9.01
C SER A 316 -4.83 8.17 9.15
N THR A 317 -3.89 9.09 8.98
CA THR A 317 -4.15 10.54 9.06
C THR A 317 -5.01 11.04 7.91
N TRP A 318 -4.72 10.56 6.71
CA TRP A 318 -5.37 11.05 5.50
C TRP A 318 -6.73 10.41 5.29
N ALA A 319 -6.84 9.13 5.65
CA ALA A 319 -8.05 8.35 5.48
C ALA A 319 -9.12 8.63 6.54
N ALA A 320 -8.76 9.19 7.70
CA ALA A 320 -9.73 9.48 8.75
C ALA A 320 -10.75 10.52 8.30
N GLY A 321 -11.96 10.42 8.83
CA GLY A 321 -13.06 11.32 8.55
C GLY A 321 -12.76 12.77 8.94
N GLN A 322 -13.76 13.64 8.82
CA GLN A 322 -13.60 15.06 9.10
C GLN A 322 -13.23 15.31 10.59
N PRO A 323 -12.25 16.18 10.87
CA PRO A 323 -11.90 16.54 12.24
C PRO A 323 -13.11 17.04 13.04
N GLY A 324 -13.32 16.48 14.21
CA GLY A 324 -14.14 17.09 15.24
C GLY A 324 -15.54 16.53 15.48
N ALA A 325 -16.21 15.88 14.53
CA ALA A 325 -17.60 15.45 14.78
C ALA A 325 -17.73 13.98 15.19
N SER A 326 -16.85 13.10 14.69
CA SER A 326 -16.81 11.68 15.10
C SER A 326 -15.71 11.38 16.13
N GLY A 327 -14.84 12.36 16.43
CA GLY A 327 -13.66 12.14 17.26
C GLY A 327 -12.52 11.36 16.56
N MET A 328 -12.66 11.05 15.27
CA MET A 328 -11.67 10.29 14.52
C MET A 328 -10.40 11.08 14.20
N GLY A 329 -10.51 12.39 13.99
CA GLY A 329 -9.43 13.20 13.42
C GLY A 329 -9.27 12.95 11.91
N GLY A 330 -8.27 13.57 11.27
CA GLY A 330 -7.94 13.34 9.88
C GLY A 330 -8.52 14.37 8.90
N TRP A 331 -8.36 14.13 7.60
CA TRP A 331 -8.62 15.10 6.55
C TRP A 331 -9.64 14.65 5.50
N GLY A 332 -10.20 13.46 5.63
CA GLY A 332 -11.24 12.91 4.75
C GLY A 332 -10.74 12.54 3.36
N PHE A 333 -9.48 12.10 3.23
CA PHE A 333 -8.94 11.51 2.01
C PHE A 333 -9.29 10.02 1.90
N TYR A 334 -9.00 9.43 0.73
CA TYR A 334 -9.02 8.00 0.50
C TYR A 334 -10.40 7.38 0.74
N GLN A 335 -11.40 7.98 0.10
CA GLN A 335 -12.81 7.56 0.22
C GLN A 335 -13.14 6.49 -0.84
N PRO A 336 -13.73 5.32 -0.47
CA PRO A 336 -14.17 4.32 -1.44
C PRO A 336 -15.06 4.90 -2.54
N THR A 337 -14.83 4.50 -3.80
CA THR A 337 -15.63 4.92 -4.95
C THR A 337 -17.00 4.22 -4.96
N TYR A 338 -17.96 4.73 -5.72
CA TYR A 338 -19.23 4.04 -5.95
C TYR A 338 -19.02 2.73 -6.72
N ASP A 339 -18.11 2.74 -7.71
CA ASP A 339 -17.73 1.55 -8.48
C ASP A 339 -17.16 0.44 -7.57
N PHE A 340 -16.26 0.81 -6.65
CA PHE A 340 -15.68 -0.15 -5.71
C PHE A 340 -16.73 -0.73 -4.77
N VAL A 341 -17.57 0.09 -4.16
CA VAL A 341 -18.62 -0.38 -3.25
C VAL A 341 -19.61 -1.29 -3.99
N ASN A 342 -19.98 -0.95 -5.22
CA ASN A 342 -20.87 -1.78 -6.02
C ASN A 342 -20.24 -3.11 -6.46
N SER A 343 -18.90 -3.24 -6.46
CA SER A 343 -18.23 -4.51 -6.76
C SER A 343 -18.48 -5.60 -5.71
N PHE A 344 -18.96 -5.21 -4.53
CA PHE A 344 -19.35 -6.16 -3.47
C PHE A 344 -20.82 -6.63 -3.59
N ILE A 345 -21.61 -6.13 -4.54
CA ILE A 345 -22.96 -6.64 -4.77
C ILE A 345 -22.85 -8.07 -5.30
N VAL A 346 -23.64 -8.95 -4.72
CA VAL A 346 -23.68 -10.38 -5.07
C VAL A 346 -25.04 -10.81 -5.60
N ASP A 347 -25.07 -11.93 -6.32
CA ASP A 347 -26.27 -12.56 -6.81
C ASP A 347 -26.98 -13.41 -5.74
N ASP A 348 -28.04 -14.12 -6.14
CA ASP A 348 -28.79 -15.00 -5.25
C ASP A 348 -28.01 -16.21 -4.74
N ASN A 349 -26.89 -16.57 -5.38
CA ASN A 349 -25.99 -17.62 -4.93
C ASN A 349 -24.87 -17.09 -4.01
N GLY A 350 -24.82 -15.77 -3.79
CA GLY A 350 -23.77 -15.12 -3.01
C GLY A 350 -22.46 -14.95 -3.80
N LEU A 351 -22.51 -14.99 -5.12
CA LEU A 351 -21.35 -14.76 -6.00
C LEU A 351 -21.30 -13.30 -6.47
N PRO A 352 -20.10 -12.69 -6.62
CA PRO A 352 -19.97 -11.33 -7.09
C PRO A 352 -20.62 -11.13 -8.46
N LEU A 353 -21.26 -9.99 -8.65
CA LEU A 353 -21.68 -9.56 -9.97
C LEU A 353 -20.43 -9.27 -10.84
N THR A 354 -20.56 -9.47 -12.15
CA THR A 354 -19.53 -8.99 -13.08
C THR A 354 -19.42 -7.45 -12.99
N THR A 355 -18.28 -6.88 -13.34
CA THR A 355 -18.07 -5.41 -13.36
C THR A 355 -19.17 -4.69 -14.16
N THR A 356 -19.57 -5.24 -15.33
CA THR A 356 -20.65 -4.68 -16.15
C THR A 356 -22.00 -4.71 -15.42
N GLN A 357 -22.33 -5.82 -14.75
CA GLN A 357 -23.57 -5.93 -13.98
C GLN A 357 -23.58 -5.00 -12.76
N ALA A 358 -22.45 -4.89 -12.05
CA ALA A 358 -22.30 -3.98 -10.92
C ALA A 358 -22.46 -2.51 -11.33
N ARG A 359 -21.84 -2.09 -12.44
CA ARG A 359 -21.97 -0.74 -13.02
C ARG A 359 -23.34 -0.44 -13.63
N ALA A 360 -24.13 -1.47 -13.93
CA ALA A 360 -25.52 -1.30 -14.32
C ALA A 360 -26.46 -1.01 -13.14
N LYS A 361 -25.99 -1.20 -11.89
CA LYS A 361 -26.70 -0.81 -10.69
C LYS A 361 -26.47 0.66 -10.38
N ASP A 362 -27.45 1.31 -9.73
CA ASP A 362 -27.22 2.60 -9.10
C ASP A 362 -26.33 2.45 -7.86
N ARG A 363 -25.79 3.57 -7.36
CA ARG A 363 -25.05 3.58 -6.10
C ARG A 363 -25.93 3.17 -4.93
N LEU A 364 -25.37 2.42 -3.98
CA LEU A 364 -26.12 1.90 -2.83
C LEU A 364 -26.57 2.99 -1.86
N THR A 365 -25.88 4.14 -1.84
CA THR A 365 -26.24 5.28 -0.99
C THR A 365 -26.71 6.44 -1.85
N VAL A 366 -27.86 6.96 -1.54
CA VAL A 366 -28.47 8.12 -2.22
C VAL A 366 -28.87 9.18 -1.20
N ILE A 367 -29.08 10.41 -1.65
CA ILE A 367 -29.62 11.48 -0.82
C ILE A 367 -31.14 11.39 -0.85
N LYS A 368 -31.78 11.37 0.32
CA LYS A 368 -33.23 11.41 0.46
C LYS A 368 -33.64 12.53 1.41
N THR A 369 -34.60 13.35 1.00
CA THR A 369 -35.23 14.29 1.90
C THR A 369 -36.14 13.54 2.86
N VAL A 370 -35.90 13.65 4.16
CA VAL A 370 -36.72 13.08 5.23
C VAL A 370 -37.32 14.22 6.07
N VAL A 371 -38.41 13.95 6.76
CA VAL A 371 -38.99 14.92 7.69
C VAL A 371 -38.54 14.53 9.10
N ASN A 372 -37.82 15.42 9.78
CA ASN A 372 -37.35 15.19 11.14
C ASN A 372 -38.51 15.32 12.17
N LYS A 373 -38.25 15.00 13.44
CA LYS A 373 -39.27 15.07 14.52
C LYS A 373 -39.87 16.49 14.74
N LYS A 374 -39.22 17.53 14.21
CA LYS A 374 -39.73 18.91 14.26
C LYS A 374 -40.66 19.24 13.10
N GLY A 375 -40.81 18.33 12.13
CA GLY A 375 -41.58 18.54 10.92
C GLY A 375 -40.82 19.27 9.81
N GLU A 376 -39.51 19.38 9.90
CA GLU A 376 -38.65 20.09 8.93
C GLU A 376 -38.05 19.10 7.93
N PRO A 377 -37.97 19.44 6.63
CA PRO A 377 -37.30 18.63 5.64
C PRO A 377 -35.79 18.69 5.85
N GLU A 378 -35.09 17.55 5.75
CA GLU A 378 -33.65 17.44 5.86
C GLU A 378 -33.14 16.39 4.88
N ASP A 379 -32.07 16.71 4.16
CA ASP A 379 -31.43 15.82 3.20
C ASP A 379 -30.40 14.91 3.92
N LEU A 380 -30.69 13.62 3.93
CA LEU A 380 -29.85 12.60 4.55
C LEU A 380 -29.32 11.59 3.55
N PRO A 381 -28.08 11.09 3.75
CA PRO A 381 -27.62 9.91 3.04
C PRO A 381 -28.38 8.68 3.52
N LYS A 382 -28.93 7.93 2.59
CA LYS A 382 -29.64 6.67 2.86
C LYS A 382 -29.05 5.56 2.01
N THR A 383 -28.52 4.54 2.69
CA THR A 383 -28.02 3.34 2.05
C THR A 383 -29.14 2.30 1.93
N ASP A 384 -29.28 1.69 0.76
CA ASP A 384 -30.13 0.53 0.59
C ASP A 384 -29.41 -0.72 1.14
N LEU A 385 -29.69 -1.03 2.39
CA LEU A 385 -29.13 -2.18 3.09
C LEU A 385 -29.79 -3.52 2.73
N THR A 386 -30.84 -3.48 1.90
CA THR A 386 -31.55 -4.70 1.45
C THR A 386 -30.89 -5.36 0.24
N VAL A 387 -30.04 -4.65 -0.48
CA VAL A 387 -29.25 -5.20 -1.59
C VAL A 387 -28.26 -6.23 -1.04
N PRO A 388 -28.19 -7.45 -1.60
CA PRO A 388 -27.25 -8.47 -1.17
C PRO A 388 -25.82 -8.06 -1.45
N VAL A 389 -24.95 -8.11 -0.42
CA VAL A 389 -23.54 -7.75 -0.52
C VAL A 389 -22.63 -8.76 0.19
N ASP A 390 -21.39 -8.85 -0.28
CA ASP A 390 -20.31 -9.55 0.43
C ASP A 390 -20.01 -8.83 1.76
N PRO A 391 -19.94 -9.53 2.90
CA PRO A 391 -19.75 -8.90 4.21
C PRO A 391 -18.42 -8.12 4.35
N ARG A 392 -17.38 -8.44 3.58
CA ARG A 392 -16.12 -7.69 3.57
C ARG A 392 -16.29 -6.22 3.17
N LEU A 393 -17.41 -5.89 2.49
CA LEU A 393 -17.76 -4.50 2.19
C LEU A 393 -17.73 -3.63 3.46
N ASP A 394 -18.41 -4.06 4.50
CA ASP A 394 -18.57 -3.25 5.71
C ASP A 394 -17.35 -3.29 6.65
N ILE A 395 -16.40 -4.18 6.39
CA ILE A 395 -15.06 -4.13 6.99
C ILE A 395 -14.15 -3.14 6.24
N THR A 396 -14.31 -3.05 4.93
CA THR A 396 -13.45 -2.22 4.06
C THR A 396 -13.95 -0.79 3.93
N ALA A 397 -15.25 -0.59 3.72
CA ALA A 397 -15.88 0.69 3.45
C ALA A 397 -16.94 1.03 4.50
N GLY A 398 -16.93 2.27 4.98
CA GLY A 398 -17.99 2.80 5.85
C GLY A 398 -19.19 3.24 5.04
N ARG A 399 -20.38 2.75 5.39
CA ARG A 399 -21.66 3.12 4.79
C ARG A 399 -22.60 3.71 5.84
N PHE A 400 -23.47 4.61 5.41
CA PHE A 400 -24.48 5.18 6.30
C PHE A 400 -25.49 4.10 6.71
N GLY A 401 -25.83 4.07 7.99
CA GLY A 401 -26.72 3.08 8.59
C GLY A 401 -26.03 1.77 9.06
N VAL A 402 -24.73 1.62 8.83
CA VAL A 402 -23.95 0.45 9.30
C VAL A 402 -22.95 0.93 10.37
N PRO A 403 -22.68 0.16 11.44
CA PRO A 403 -21.68 0.51 12.43
C PRO A 403 -20.32 0.81 11.82
N PHE A 404 -19.72 1.94 12.24
CA PHE A 404 -18.42 2.37 11.77
C PHE A 404 -17.37 2.16 12.88
N LEU A 405 -16.67 1.03 12.82
CA LEU A 405 -15.77 0.59 13.91
C LEU A 405 -16.50 0.69 15.26
N ASP A 406 -15.89 1.34 16.25
CA ASP A 406 -16.47 1.64 17.57
C ASP A 406 -16.84 3.12 17.75
N TYR A 407 -16.92 3.89 16.63
CA TYR A 407 -17.29 5.32 16.67
C TYR A 407 -18.80 5.56 16.64
N GLY A 408 -19.62 4.54 16.39
CA GLY A 408 -21.06 4.63 16.26
C GLY A 408 -21.57 4.37 14.84
N VAL A 409 -22.79 4.86 14.55
CA VAL A 409 -23.46 4.63 13.26
C VAL A 409 -23.60 5.96 12.52
N PRO A 410 -22.96 6.09 11.35
CA PRO A 410 -23.16 7.28 10.52
C PRO A 410 -24.56 7.29 9.93
N PHE A 411 -25.30 8.39 10.07
CA PHE A 411 -26.65 8.54 9.50
C PHE A 411 -26.86 9.92 8.85
N ARG A 412 -25.90 10.84 8.96
CA ARG A 412 -25.88 12.17 8.34
C ARG A 412 -24.47 12.50 7.86
N PHE A 413 -24.32 13.46 6.93
CA PHE A 413 -23.01 13.83 6.39
C PHE A 413 -22.09 14.47 7.44
N GLY A 414 -22.63 15.37 8.24
CA GLY A 414 -21.84 16.16 9.17
C GLY A 414 -20.98 15.30 10.09
N GLY A 415 -19.65 15.50 10.03
CA GLY A 415 -18.66 14.81 10.84
C GLY A 415 -18.19 13.46 10.32
N TRP A 416 -18.80 12.92 9.28
CA TRP A 416 -18.45 11.63 8.71
C TRP A 416 -17.84 11.74 7.32
N VAL A 417 -18.32 12.65 6.50
CA VAL A 417 -17.83 12.92 5.15
C VAL A 417 -17.57 14.41 5.01
N ARG A 418 -16.37 14.78 4.55
CA ARG A 418 -15.95 16.17 4.45
C ARG A 418 -16.65 16.89 3.30
N ASP A 419 -16.64 16.30 2.10
CA ASP A 419 -17.28 16.83 0.90
C ASP A 419 -17.73 15.66 0.01
N TYR A 420 -19.01 15.32 0.09
CA TYR A 420 -19.56 14.23 -0.71
C TYR A 420 -19.68 14.57 -2.20
N ASN A 421 -19.65 15.85 -2.59
CA ASN A 421 -19.66 16.25 -3.99
C ASN A 421 -18.29 16.07 -4.66
N ASN A 422 -17.22 15.92 -3.87
CA ASN A 422 -15.87 15.66 -4.35
C ASN A 422 -15.44 14.21 -4.15
N GLY A 423 -15.59 13.67 -2.94
CA GLY A 423 -15.06 12.36 -2.54
C GLY A 423 -16.09 11.24 -2.48
N GLY A 424 -17.39 11.52 -2.73
CA GLY A 424 -18.43 10.51 -2.59
C GLY A 424 -18.94 10.35 -1.15
N MET A 425 -19.83 9.37 -0.96
CA MET A 425 -20.58 9.18 0.28
C MET A 425 -20.03 8.05 1.17
N TYR A 426 -18.90 7.46 0.84
CA TYR A 426 -18.33 6.35 1.61
C TYR A 426 -17.08 6.78 2.36
N MET A 427 -16.70 6.00 3.36
CA MET A 427 -15.58 6.28 4.25
C MET A 427 -14.63 5.09 4.25
N ASN A 428 -13.33 5.31 4.29
CA ASN A 428 -12.35 4.23 4.48
C ASN A 428 -12.44 3.70 5.91
N LYS A 429 -12.22 2.38 6.09
CA LYS A 429 -12.21 1.72 7.41
C LYS A 429 -10.93 0.95 7.73
N LYS A 430 -10.34 0.26 6.77
CA LYS A 430 -9.27 -0.72 7.01
C LYS A 430 -8.14 -0.22 7.91
N TYR A 431 -7.59 0.94 7.64
CA TYR A 431 -6.42 1.44 8.36
C TYR A 431 -6.75 2.45 9.45
N LEU A 432 -8.03 2.74 9.68
CA LEU A 432 -8.41 3.67 10.74
C LEU A 432 -8.27 3.03 12.13
N PRO A 433 -7.67 3.73 13.09
CA PRO A 433 -7.63 3.25 14.46
C PRO A 433 -9.03 3.31 15.08
N THR A 434 -9.31 2.35 15.96
CA THR A 434 -10.50 2.35 16.82
C THR A 434 -10.33 3.28 18.03
N ILE A 435 -11.42 3.58 18.76
CA ILE A 435 -11.34 4.21 20.07
C ILE A 435 -10.60 3.28 21.05
N ALA A 436 -10.81 1.97 20.95
CA ALA A 436 -10.12 0.98 21.73
C ALA A 436 -8.61 0.98 21.47
N ASP A 437 -8.16 1.10 20.22
CA ASP A 437 -6.73 1.24 19.88
C ASP A 437 -6.11 2.45 20.58
N ARG A 438 -6.82 3.58 20.62
CA ARG A 438 -6.37 4.79 21.32
C ARG A 438 -6.28 4.58 22.83
N SER A 439 -7.29 3.94 23.42
CA SER A 439 -7.33 3.66 24.85
C SER A 439 -6.24 2.69 25.30
N SER A 440 -5.80 1.81 24.40
CA SER A 440 -4.72 0.85 24.61
C SER A 440 -3.33 1.41 24.30
N GLY A 441 -3.22 2.66 23.84
CA GLY A 441 -1.95 3.25 23.46
C GLY A 441 -1.38 2.74 22.14
N LEU A 442 -2.21 2.13 21.27
CA LEU A 442 -1.84 1.64 19.94
C LEU A 442 -2.16 2.66 18.83
N SER A 443 -2.71 3.80 19.21
CA SER A 443 -2.97 4.93 18.32
C SER A 443 -3.01 6.22 19.10
N VAL A 444 -2.80 7.34 18.43
CA VAL A 444 -2.97 8.69 19.01
C VAL A 444 -4.07 9.45 18.27
N ALA A 445 -4.86 10.21 19.06
CA ALA A 445 -6.02 10.94 18.54
C ALA A 445 -5.68 12.32 17.99
N THR A 446 -4.44 12.76 18.15
CA THR A 446 -4.00 14.09 17.71
C THR A 446 -3.69 14.10 16.22
N ASN A 447 -3.78 15.25 15.58
CA ASN A 447 -3.42 15.43 14.20
C ASN A 447 -1.89 15.56 14.04
N PRO A 448 -1.20 14.67 13.30
CA PRO A 448 -1.76 13.54 12.55
C PRO A 448 -2.23 12.39 13.46
N VAL A 449 -3.20 11.62 12.97
CA VAL A 449 -3.66 10.39 13.62
C VAL A 449 -2.67 9.28 13.30
N ASN A 450 -1.95 8.79 14.28
CA ASN A 450 -0.97 7.73 14.11
C ASN A 450 -1.52 6.40 14.63
N SER A 451 -1.08 5.30 14.03
CA SER A 451 -1.52 3.95 14.37
C SER A 451 -0.35 2.97 14.32
N ALA A 452 -0.35 2.00 15.23
CA ALA A 452 0.58 0.87 15.23
C ALA A 452 0.16 -0.27 14.29
N LYS A 453 -0.88 -0.09 13.47
CA LYS A 453 -1.27 -1.11 12.47
C LYS A 453 -0.16 -1.28 11.44
N ASN A 454 0.28 -2.53 11.26
CA ASN A 454 1.27 -2.86 10.25
C ASN A 454 0.76 -2.62 8.84
N LEU A 455 1.68 -2.37 7.93
CA LEU A 455 1.40 -2.31 6.52
C LEU A 455 1.68 -3.67 5.89
N HIS A 456 0.64 -4.33 5.41
CA HIS A 456 0.75 -5.60 4.71
C HIS A 456 1.09 -5.38 3.22
N LEU A 457 2.29 -5.80 2.79
CA LEU A 457 2.69 -5.78 1.38
C LEU A 457 2.29 -7.07 0.65
N ILE A 458 2.31 -8.19 1.38
CA ILE A 458 1.81 -9.49 0.93
C ILE A 458 1.17 -10.19 2.14
N ARG A 459 -0.11 -10.53 2.02
CA ARG A 459 -0.82 -11.39 2.97
C ARG A 459 -0.94 -12.81 2.42
N PHE A 460 -1.20 -13.78 3.28
CA PHE A 460 -1.36 -15.18 2.83
C PHE A 460 -2.53 -15.35 1.85
N ALA A 461 -3.59 -14.55 1.99
CA ALA A 461 -4.66 -14.49 0.99
C ALA A 461 -4.14 -14.05 -0.39
N ASP A 462 -3.24 -13.06 -0.48
CA ASP A 462 -2.60 -12.64 -1.74
C ASP A 462 -1.74 -13.77 -2.32
N VAL A 463 -1.00 -14.52 -1.48
CA VAL A 463 -0.24 -15.71 -1.90
C VAL A 463 -1.15 -16.76 -2.54
N LEU A 464 -2.29 -17.08 -1.90
CA LEU A 464 -3.26 -18.05 -2.43
C LEU A 464 -3.85 -17.59 -3.78
N LEU A 465 -4.19 -16.31 -3.90
CA LEU A 465 -4.75 -15.75 -5.13
C LEU A 465 -3.70 -15.63 -6.26
N MET A 466 -2.44 -15.29 -5.95
CA MET A 466 -1.36 -15.30 -6.93
C MET A 466 -1.01 -16.72 -7.38
N TYR A 467 -1.06 -17.70 -6.47
CA TYR A 467 -0.91 -19.11 -6.83
C TYR A 467 -2.05 -19.58 -7.74
N ALA A 468 -3.30 -19.21 -7.42
CA ALA A 468 -4.45 -19.50 -8.28
C ALA A 468 -4.28 -18.91 -9.68
N GLU A 469 -3.69 -17.72 -9.82
CA GLU A 469 -3.39 -17.12 -11.12
C GLU A 469 -2.38 -17.96 -11.92
N CYS A 470 -1.32 -18.44 -11.28
CA CYS A 470 -0.37 -19.36 -11.92
C CYS A 470 -1.06 -20.65 -12.38
N LEU A 471 -1.98 -21.20 -11.58
CA LEU A 471 -2.75 -22.40 -11.94
C LEU A 471 -3.68 -22.14 -13.14
N ILE A 472 -4.28 -20.95 -13.23
CA ILE A 472 -5.09 -20.56 -14.40
C ILE A 472 -4.22 -20.55 -15.66
N HIS A 473 -3.04 -19.98 -15.57
CA HIS A 473 -2.07 -20.00 -16.69
C HIS A 473 -1.68 -21.42 -17.11
N ASP A 474 -1.56 -22.34 -16.15
CA ASP A 474 -1.28 -23.75 -16.40
C ASP A 474 -2.49 -24.56 -16.92
N GLY A 475 -3.67 -23.93 -17.09
CA GLY A 475 -4.90 -24.61 -17.51
C GLY A 475 -5.58 -25.42 -16.40
N LYS A 476 -5.19 -25.27 -15.13
CA LYS A 476 -5.71 -25.98 -13.96
C LYS A 476 -6.86 -25.19 -13.29
N TYR A 477 -7.89 -24.91 -14.03
CA TYR A 477 -8.95 -23.96 -13.64
C TYR A 477 -9.71 -24.39 -12.39
N ASP A 478 -10.10 -25.66 -12.28
CA ASP A 478 -10.83 -26.17 -11.12
C ASP A 478 -9.98 -26.16 -9.84
N GLU A 479 -8.66 -26.44 -9.94
CA GLU A 479 -7.73 -26.32 -8.83
C GLU A 479 -7.57 -24.85 -8.39
N ALA A 480 -7.46 -23.93 -9.34
CA ALA A 480 -7.40 -22.49 -9.08
C ALA A 480 -8.63 -22.00 -8.30
N ILE A 481 -9.82 -22.42 -8.73
CA ILE A 481 -11.09 -22.13 -8.03
C ILE A 481 -11.06 -22.67 -6.58
N GLY A 482 -10.42 -23.79 -6.33
CA GLY A 482 -10.23 -24.32 -4.98
C GLY A 482 -9.54 -23.32 -4.05
N TYR A 483 -8.45 -22.68 -4.50
CA TYR A 483 -7.72 -21.67 -3.72
C TYR A 483 -8.49 -20.33 -3.62
N ILE A 484 -9.16 -19.91 -4.68
CA ILE A 484 -10.05 -18.75 -4.66
C ILE A 484 -11.16 -18.95 -3.63
N ASN A 485 -11.77 -20.14 -3.58
CA ASN A 485 -12.82 -20.48 -2.62
C ASN A 485 -12.32 -20.56 -1.16
N GLN A 486 -11.05 -20.86 -0.91
CA GLN A 486 -10.50 -20.79 0.45
C GLN A 486 -10.53 -19.34 0.97
N VAL A 487 -10.11 -18.38 0.17
CA VAL A 487 -10.16 -16.95 0.52
C VAL A 487 -11.60 -16.50 0.67
N ARG A 488 -12.46 -16.81 -0.30
CA ARG A 488 -13.85 -16.41 -0.30
C ARG A 488 -14.65 -17.02 0.86
N GLY A 489 -14.41 -18.28 1.19
CA GLY A 489 -15.12 -18.99 2.26
C GLY A 489 -14.91 -18.34 3.63
N ARG A 490 -13.74 -17.73 3.88
CA ARG A 490 -13.44 -17.00 5.11
C ARG A 490 -14.40 -15.82 5.32
N ALA A 491 -14.85 -15.14 4.26
CA ALA A 491 -15.78 -14.01 4.36
C ALA A 491 -17.11 -14.37 5.06
N ALA A 492 -17.47 -15.64 5.14
CA ALA A 492 -18.65 -16.11 5.87
C ALA A 492 -18.53 -15.97 7.40
N ASN A 493 -17.35 -15.73 7.93
CA ASN A 493 -17.12 -15.56 9.37
C ASN A 493 -17.23 -14.11 9.84
N ASP A 494 -17.24 -13.15 8.92
CA ASP A 494 -17.02 -11.74 9.24
C ASP A 494 -18.17 -10.85 8.77
N PHE A 495 -19.05 -10.47 9.69
CA PHE A 495 -20.19 -9.61 9.43
C PHE A 495 -20.63 -8.87 10.69
N TYR A 496 -21.28 -7.72 10.50
CA TYR A 496 -21.82 -6.95 11.61
C TYR A 496 -23.23 -7.39 11.98
N LYS A 497 -23.49 -7.58 13.28
CA LYS A 497 -24.81 -7.75 13.85
C LYS A 497 -25.27 -6.52 14.60
N VAL A 498 -26.57 -6.30 14.65
CA VAL A 498 -27.14 -5.17 15.39
C VAL A 498 -26.96 -5.36 16.91
N ASP A 499 -27.10 -6.57 17.39
CA ASP A 499 -26.93 -6.92 18.81
C ASP A 499 -25.47 -6.82 19.27
N ASP A 500 -24.50 -7.03 18.39
CA ASP A 500 -23.07 -6.86 18.71
C ASP A 500 -22.74 -5.39 19.03
N TYR A 501 -23.54 -4.45 18.51
CA TYR A 501 -23.36 -3.01 18.66
C TYR A 501 -24.51 -2.33 19.43
N ALA A 502 -25.28 -3.09 20.22
CA ALA A 502 -26.44 -2.57 20.93
C ALA A 502 -26.14 -1.31 21.76
N GLY A 503 -25.00 -1.27 22.44
CA GLY A 503 -24.58 -0.09 23.21
C GLY A 503 -24.31 1.15 22.35
N LEU A 504 -23.72 0.99 21.17
CA LEU A 504 -23.49 2.09 20.22
C LEU A 504 -24.81 2.65 19.69
N TYR A 505 -25.73 1.79 19.27
CA TYR A 505 -27.05 2.21 18.81
C TYR A 505 -27.86 2.86 19.94
N GLU A 506 -27.81 2.30 21.15
CA GLU A 506 -28.54 2.84 22.29
C GLU A 506 -28.05 4.25 22.65
N ASN A 507 -26.73 4.48 22.69
CA ASN A 507 -26.14 5.79 22.96
C ASN A 507 -26.51 6.80 21.85
N LEU A 508 -26.47 6.38 20.57
CA LEU A 508 -26.85 7.22 19.45
C LEU A 508 -28.31 7.65 19.56
N ILE A 509 -29.24 6.72 19.85
CA ILE A 509 -30.66 7.00 20.02
C ILE A 509 -30.91 7.93 21.21
N LYS A 510 -30.21 7.74 22.32
CA LYS A 510 -30.31 8.62 23.50
C LYS A 510 -29.80 10.03 23.22
N SER A 511 -28.75 10.17 22.43
CA SER A 511 -28.18 11.46 22.07
C SER A 511 -28.91 12.17 20.95
N GLU A 512 -29.62 11.41 20.08
CA GLU A 512 -30.29 11.94 18.90
C GLU A 512 -31.74 12.30 19.18
N THR A 513 -32.04 13.59 19.17
CA THR A 513 -33.38 14.11 19.47
C THR A 513 -34.28 14.27 18.24
N ASN A 514 -33.71 14.27 17.03
CA ASN A 514 -34.41 14.57 15.79
C ASN A 514 -34.91 13.33 15.04
N TYR A 515 -34.42 12.12 15.37
CA TYR A 515 -34.73 10.88 14.67
C TYR A 515 -35.21 9.78 15.62
N THR A 516 -35.95 8.81 15.09
CA THR A 516 -36.35 7.62 15.85
C THR A 516 -35.32 6.51 15.69
N ALA A 517 -35.39 5.49 16.55
CA ALA A 517 -34.57 4.28 16.41
C ALA A 517 -34.73 3.63 15.02
N ALA A 518 -35.95 3.58 14.50
CA ALA A 518 -36.25 3.01 13.20
C ALA A 518 -35.65 3.79 12.01
N ASP A 519 -35.31 5.06 12.22
CA ASP A 519 -34.65 5.86 11.18
C ASP A 519 -33.15 5.54 11.07
N ILE A 520 -32.55 4.99 12.11
CA ILE A 520 -31.10 4.83 12.28
C ILE A 520 -30.70 3.37 12.27
N ILE A 521 -31.41 2.49 13.00
CA ILE A 521 -31.04 1.09 13.22
C ILE A 521 -31.61 0.23 12.11
N PRO A 522 -30.78 -0.55 11.39
CA PRO A 522 -31.27 -1.54 10.45
C PRO A 522 -32.03 -2.64 11.19
N SER A 523 -33.12 -3.12 10.61
CA SER A 523 -33.96 -4.17 11.19
C SER A 523 -34.42 -5.15 10.12
N GLY A 524 -34.62 -6.40 10.54
CA GLY A 524 -35.15 -7.45 9.67
C GLY A 524 -34.20 -7.93 8.59
N LEU A 525 -32.89 -7.56 8.66
CA LEU A 525 -31.88 -7.99 7.73
C LEU A 525 -31.25 -9.32 8.17
N THR A 526 -30.72 -10.06 7.22
CA THR A 526 -30.15 -11.38 7.46
C THR A 526 -28.86 -11.55 6.67
N MET A 527 -28.00 -12.47 7.15
CA MET A 527 -26.92 -13.04 6.36
C MET A 527 -27.34 -14.43 5.87
N ASP A 528 -27.26 -14.66 4.57
CA ASP A 528 -27.44 -15.97 3.95
C ASP A 528 -26.06 -16.57 3.63
N ASP A 529 -25.53 -17.31 4.61
CA ASP A 529 -24.24 -17.97 4.53
C ASP A 529 -24.39 -19.34 3.87
N LYS A 530 -24.17 -19.38 2.57
CA LYS A 530 -24.22 -20.61 1.77
C LYS A 530 -22.96 -21.46 1.88
N VAL A 531 -21.87 -20.92 2.46
CA VAL A 531 -20.64 -21.67 2.74
C VAL A 531 -20.87 -22.69 3.85
N ASN A 532 -21.48 -22.24 4.97
CA ASN A 532 -21.78 -23.08 6.12
C ASN A 532 -23.26 -23.53 6.19
N ASN A 533 -24.03 -23.24 5.13
CA ASN A 533 -25.44 -23.59 5.00
C ASN A 533 -26.30 -23.10 6.19
N LYS A 534 -26.17 -21.84 6.55
CA LYS A 534 -26.89 -21.20 7.67
C LYS A 534 -27.43 -19.83 7.28
N THR A 535 -28.46 -19.38 8.02
CA THR A 535 -29.00 -18.02 7.96
C THR A 535 -28.89 -17.38 9.33
N VAL A 536 -28.33 -16.15 9.39
CA VAL A 536 -28.15 -15.39 10.62
C VAL A 536 -29.03 -14.15 10.56
N ALA A 537 -29.96 -14.03 11.49
CA ALA A 537 -30.85 -12.87 11.61
C ALA A 537 -30.20 -11.74 12.41
N GLY A 538 -30.72 -10.51 12.28
CA GLY A 538 -30.27 -9.34 13.03
C GLY A 538 -28.96 -8.76 12.53
N THR A 539 -28.61 -8.94 11.25
CA THR A 539 -27.40 -8.35 10.65
C THR A 539 -27.61 -6.88 10.29
N ALA A 540 -26.52 -6.13 10.22
CA ALA A 540 -26.54 -4.71 9.87
C ALA A 540 -26.81 -4.44 8.38
N SER A 541 -26.66 -5.45 7.52
CA SER A 541 -26.94 -5.39 6.09
C SER A 541 -27.40 -6.77 5.62
N ASN A 542 -27.94 -6.84 4.40
CA ASN A 542 -28.28 -8.11 3.76
C ASN A 542 -26.99 -8.76 3.21
N TYR A 543 -26.27 -9.48 4.06
CA TYR A 543 -25.04 -10.16 3.66
C TYR A 543 -25.35 -11.50 2.99
N ARG A 544 -24.59 -11.81 1.93
CA ARG A 544 -24.70 -13.10 1.27
C ARG A 544 -23.33 -13.57 0.77
N VAL A 545 -22.97 -14.80 1.11
CA VAL A 545 -21.69 -15.42 0.71
C VAL A 545 -21.94 -16.80 0.13
N GLY A 546 -21.38 -17.08 -1.03
CA GLY A 546 -21.40 -18.39 -1.68
C GLY A 546 -20.05 -18.70 -2.32
N LEU A 547 -19.80 -19.98 -2.62
CA LEU A 547 -18.58 -20.45 -3.27
C LEU A 547 -18.79 -20.64 -4.77
N TYR A 548 -17.76 -20.43 -5.56
CA TYR A 548 -17.76 -20.77 -6.98
C TYR A 548 -17.84 -22.29 -7.17
N PRO A 549 -18.47 -22.77 -8.26
CA PRO A 549 -18.45 -24.18 -8.61
C PRO A 549 -17.01 -24.70 -8.73
N THR A 550 -16.74 -25.88 -8.17
CA THR A 550 -15.39 -26.47 -8.13
C THR A 550 -15.06 -27.37 -9.31
N THR A 551 -15.97 -27.49 -10.27
CA THR A 551 -15.82 -28.33 -11.47
C THR A 551 -16.40 -27.65 -12.71
N GLY A 552 -15.82 -27.96 -13.86
CA GLY A 552 -16.31 -27.45 -15.14
C GLY A 552 -15.90 -26.02 -15.44
N ASN A 553 -14.87 -25.51 -14.77
CA ASN A 553 -14.37 -24.15 -14.99
C ASN A 553 -13.55 -24.06 -16.28
N THR A 554 -13.60 -22.89 -16.88
CA THR A 554 -12.80 -22.48 -18.04
C THR A 554 -11.84 -21.38 -17.63
N GLU A 555 -10.88 -21.03 -18.50
CA GLU A 555 -10.01 -19.87 -18.31
C GLU A 555 -10.82 -18.60 -18.01
N ALA A 556 -11.87 -18.34 -18.78
CA ALA A 556 -12.70 -17.15 -18.62
C ALA A 556 -13.42 -17.10 -17.27
N THR A 557 -14.00 -18.23 -16.80
CA THR A 557 -14.70 -18.28 -15.51
C THR A 557 -13.75 -18.17 -14.35
N ALA A 558 -12.60 -18.87 -14.38
CA ALA A 558 -11.60 -18.82 -13.32
C ALA A 558 -10.91 -17.44 -13.24
N THR A 559 -10.60 -16.82 -14.38
CA THR A 559 -10.04 -15.45 -14.43
C THR A 559 -11.02 -14.41 -13.88
N THR A 560 -12.31 -14.54 -14.23
CA THR A 560 -13.35 -13.65 -13.71
C THR A 560 -13.46 -13.78 -12.19
N ALA A 561 -13.50 -15.02 -11.69
CA ALA A 561 -13.54 -15.30 -10.25
C ALA A 561 -12.31 -14.74 -9.52
N LEU A 562 -11.11 -14.97 -10.05
CA LEU A 562 -9.85 -14.46 -9.50
C LEU A 562 -9.86 -12.93 -9.39
N ARG A 563 -10.21 -12.22 -10.46
CA ARG A 563 -10.22 -10.75 -10.50
C ARG A 563 -11.22 -10.17 -9.50
N ALA A 564 -12.42 -10.75 -9.43
CA ALA A 564 -13.44 -10.34 -8.46
C ALA A 564 -12.96 -10.59 -7.02
N GLU A 565 -12.37 -11.76 -6.75
CA GLU A 565 -11.91 -12.11 -5.41
C GLU A 565 -10.70 -11.27 -4.97
N ARG A 566 -9.73 -11.01 -5.86
CA ARG A 566 -8.61 -10.10 -5.56
C ARG A 566 -9.11 -8.70 -5.18
N ARG A 567 -10.09 -8.16 -5.91
CA ARG A 567 -10.63 -6.83 -5.62
C ARG A 567 -11.41 -6.80 -4.30
N ALA A 568 -12.23 -7.83 -4.02
CA ALA A 568 -13.00 -7.92 -2.78
C ALA A 568 -12.11 -8.12 -1.55
N GLU A 569 -11.05 -8.91 -1.68
CA GLU A 569 -10.13 -9.26 -0.60
C GLU A 569 -9.09 -8.17 -0.34
N LEU A 570 -8.43 -7.69 -1.41
CA LEU A 570 -7.28 -6.80 -1.35
C LEU A 570 -7.63 -5.33 -1.65
N GLY A 571 -8.89 -5.01 -1.88
CA GLY A 571 -9.33 -3.65 -2.15
C GLY A 571 -8.96 -2.69 -1.02
N MET A 572 -8.53 -1.49 -1.34
CA MET A 572 -8.01 -0.50 -0.42
C MET A 572 -6.68 -0.91 0.26
N GLU A 573 -5.85 -1.74 -0.41
CA GLU A 573 -4.51 -2.15 0.05
C GLU A 573 -3.40 -1.84 -0.97
N GLY A 574 -3.68 -0.98 -1.94
CA GLY A 574 -2.68 -0.50 -2.89
C GLY A 574 -2.37 -1.45 -4.05
N HIS A 575 -3.26 -2.37 -4.40
CA HIS A 575 -2.99 -3.42 -5.41
C HIS A 575 -3.67 -3.20 -6.76
N HIS A 576 -4.86 -2.63 -6.81
CA HIS A 576 -5.77 -2.79 -7.95
C HIS A 576 -5.23 -2.19 -9.25
N TRP A 577 -4.66 -0.98 -9.26
CA TRP A 577 -4.09 -0.39 -10.48
C TRP A 577 -2.98 -1.26 -11.07
N TYR A 578 -2.11 -1.80 -10.22
CA TYR A 578 -1.02 -2.67 -10.67
C TYR A 578 -1.53 -3.98 -11.27
N ASP A 579 -2.58 -4.55 -10.68
CA ASP A 579 -3.25 -5.74 -11.23
C ASP A 579 -3.86 -5.45 -12.62
N LEU A 580 -4.58 -4.33 -12.75
CA LEU A 580 -5.14 -3.90 -14.04
C LEU A 580 -4.07 -3.67 -15.11
N CYS A 581 -2.95 -3.03 -14.73
CA CYS A 581 -1.82 -2.77 -15.63
C CYS A 581 -1.14 -4.06 -16.08
N ARG A 582 -0.78 -4.94 -15.15
CA ARG A 582 -0.09 -6.18 -15.48
C ARG A 582 -0.97 -7.16 -16.28
N TRP A 583 -2.29 -7.16 -16.07
CA TRP A 583 -3.25 -7.93 -16.89
C TRP A 583 -3.50 -7.32 -18.27
N GLY A 584 -3.01 -6.11 -18.55
CA GLY A 584 -3.21 -5.41 -19.82
C GLY A 584 -4.65 -4.91 -20.04
N ILE A 585 -5.43 -4.71 -18.97
CA ILE A 585 -6.85 -4.29 -19.04
C ILE A 585 -7.11 -2.92 -18.40
N ALA A 586 -6.08 -2.20 -17.99
CA ALA A 586 -6.23 -0.93 -17.26
C ALA A 586 -7.08 0.07 -18.06
N ALA A 587 -6.81 0.25 -19.36
CA ALA A 587 -7.52 1.22 -20.17
C ALA A 587 -9.03 0.92 -20.28
N ASP A 588 -9.39 -0.32 -20.55
CA ASP A 588 -10.80 -0.71 -20.69
C ASP A 588 -11.54 -0.59 -19.35
N PHE A 589 -10.91 -1.08 -18.28
CA PHE A 589 -11.52 -1.03 -16.96
C PHE A 589 -11.71 0.40 -16.46
N LEU A 590 -10.65 1.24 -16.55
CA LEU A 590 -10.64 2.59 -15.99
C LEU A 590 -11.48 3.57 -16.83
N ASN A 591 -11.54 3.43 -18.15
CA ASN A 591 -12.47 4.23 -18.95
C ASN A 591 -13.93 3.87 -18.67
N GLY A 592 -14.25 2.60 -18.43
CA GLY A 592 -15.57 2.20 -17.95
C GLY A 592 -15.89 2.72 -16.54
N TYR A 593 -14.89 2.83 -15.67
CA TYR A 593 -15.01 3.51 -14.36
C TYR A 593 -15.33 5.01 -14.53
N VAL A 594 -14.57 5.70 -15.38
CA VAL A 594 -14.81 7.14 -15.69
C VAL A 594 -16.22 7.38 -16.19
N GLU A 595 -16.73 6.49 -17.09
CA GLU A 595 -18.11 6.58 -17.56
C GLU A 595 -19.13 6.36 -16.44
N TYR A 596 -18.89 5.41 -15.53
CA TYR A 596 -19.78 5.11 -14.41
C TYR A 596 -19.79 6.24 -13.37
N GLU A 597 -18.64 6.61 -12.83
CA GLU A 597 -18.50 7.66 -11.80
C GLU A 597 -18.86 9.05 -12.33
N GLY A 598 -18.62 9.31 -13.62
CA GLY A 598 -19.00 10.57 -14.27
C GLY A 598 -20.50 10.89 -14.24
N LYS A 599 -21.36 9.89 -14.00
CA LYS A 599 -22.80 10.09 -13.75
C LYS A 599 -23.05 10.85 -12.44
N PHE A 600 -22.16 10.70 -11.46
CA PHE A 600 -22.27 11.28 -10.12
C PHE A 600 -21.35 12.49 -9.94
N PHE A 601 -20.26 12.56 -10.70
CA PHE A 601 -19.27 13.64 -10.68
C PHE A 601 -19.06 14.20 -12.10
N PRO A 602 -20.02 14.96 -12.64
CA PRO A 602 -19.92 15.48 -14.00
C PRO A 602 -18.64 16.31 -14.21
N ASN A 603 -17.92 16.03 -15.30
CA ASN A 603 -16.69 16.73 -15.70
C ASN A 603 -15.49 16.61 -14.72
N LYS A 604 -15.52 15.64 -13.79
CA LYS A 604 -14.40 15.41 -12.87
C LYS A 604 -13.22 14.72 -13.54
N PHE A 605 -13.47 13.72 -14.37
CA PHE A 605 -12.45 12.82 -14.89
C PHE A 605 -12.07 13.13 -16.33
N ALA A 606 -10.78 12.96 -16.68
CA ALA A 606 -10.31 12.79 -18.04
C ALA A 606 -10.37 11.30 -18.44
N SER A 607 -10.22 11.01 -19.72
CA SER A 607 -10.07 9.63 -20.18
C SER A 607 -8.71 9.08 -19.76
N TYR A 608 -8.68 7.82 -19.32
CA TYR A 608 -7.43 7.11 -19.08
C TYR A 608 -6.70 6.84 -20.41
N GLY A 609 -5.38 7.00 -20.43
CA GLY A 609 -4.58 6.77 -21.63
C GLY A 609 -4.60 5.31 -22.09
N LYS A 610 -4.72 5.08 -23.41
CA LYS A 610 -5.01 3.74 -23.96
C LYS A 610 -4.02 2.65 -23.59
N ASN A 611 -2.76 2.99 -23.39
CA ASN A 611 -1.70 2.00 -23.19
C ASN A 611 -0.93 2.21 -21.89
N TRP A 612 -1.35 3.11 -21.02
CA TRP A 612 -0.62 3.38 -19.79
C TRP A 612 -0.65 2.16 -18.86
N VAL A 613 0.51 1.63 -18.60
CA VAL A 613 0.75 0.55 -17.62
C VAL A 613 1.82 0.97 -16.60
N MET A 614 2.36 2.19 -16.72
CA MET A 614 3.36 2.78 -15.86
C MET A 614 3.22 4.30 -15.78
N LEU A 615 3.77 4.90 -14.72
CA LEU A 615 3.88 6.34 -14.54
C LEU A 615 5.04 6.90 -15.38
N PRO A 616 4.99 8.18 -15.77
CA PRO A 616 6.14 8.81 -16.43
C PRO A 616 7.34 8.91 -15.48
N ILE A 617 8.55 8.73 -16.00
CA ILE A 617 9.75 9.14 -15.27
C ILE A 617 9.68 10.66 -15.07
N PRO A 618 9.96 11.18 -13.85
CA PRO A 618 9.81 12.60 -13.56
C PRO A 618 10.62 13.49 -14.51
N PHE A 619 10.01 14.58 -14.95
CA PHE A 619 10.63 15.53 -15.89
C PHE A 619 11.96 16.06 -15.38
N GLY A 620 12.08 16.35 -14.07
CA GLY A 620 13.32 16.80 -13.47
C GLY A 620 14.47 15.78 -13.59
N GLU A 621 14.15 14.47 -13.56
CA GLU A 621 15.16 13.41 -13.70
C GLU A 621 15.62 13.28 -15.15
N ILE A 622 14.69 13.40 -16.11
CA ILE A 622 15.05 13.44 -17.55
C ILE A 622 15.95 14.63 -17.85
N GLN A 623 15.63 15.81 -17.30
CA GLN A 623 16.47 17.01 -17.49
C GLN A 623 17.86 16.87 -16.85
N ARG A 624 17.92 16.40 -15.58
CA ARG A 624 19.19 16.20 -14.87
C ARG A 624 20.02 15.11 -15.54
N GLY A 625 19.38 14.07 -16.03
CA GLY A 625 20.01 12.97 -16.76
C GLY A 625 20.65 13.37 -18.08
N ASN A 626 20.31 14.53 -18.67
CA ASN A 626 20.92 15.09 -19.88
C ASN A 626 21.14 14.05 -21.01
N GLY A 627 20.14 13.22 -21.29
CA GLY A 627 20.17 12.15 -22.29
C GLY A 627 20.64 10.78 -21.79
N VAL A 628 21.15 10.69 -20.55
CA VAL A 628 21.49 9.40 -19.91
C VAL A 628 20.25 8.68 -19.43
N ILE A 629 19.24 9.40 -18.93
CA ILE A 629 17.94 8.88 -18.54
C ILE A 629 16.92 9.28 -19.62
N VAL A 630 16.27 8.29 -20.20
CA VAL A 630 15.27 8.45 -21.26
C VAL A 630 13.89 8.10 -20.71
N GLN A 631 12.85 8.81 -21.17
CA GLN A 631 11.47 8.56 -20.78
C GLN A 631 11.04 7.13 -21.15
N ASN A 632 10.19 6.52 -20.33
CA ASN A 632 9.66 5.18 -20.61
C ASN A 632 8.67 5.16 -21.81
N ALA A 633 8.36 3.96 -22.29
CA ALA A 633 7.66 3.77 -23.56
C ALA A 633 6.23 4.35 -23.59
N ASP A 634 5.53 4.41 -22.46
CA ASP A 634 4.15 4.95 -22.41
C ASP A 634 4.10 6.48 -22.55
N TRP A 635 5.22 7.16 -22.32
CA TRP A 635 5.29 8.61 -22.15
C TRP A 635 6.31 9.32 -23.08
N GLN A 636 6.80 8.61 -24.12
CA GLN A 636 7.66 9.19 -25.18
C GLN A 636 6.91 10.15 -26.09
#